data_1dea9281ef2000b37ede97b73164fc3e
#
_entry.id   1dea9281ef2000b37ede97b73164fc3e
#
_cell.length_a   1.000
_cell.length_b   1.000
_cell.length_c   1.000
_cell.angle_alpha   90.00
_cell.angle_beta   90.00
_cell.angle_gamma   90.00
#
_symmetry.space_group_name_H-M   'P 1'
#
loop_
_entity.id
_entity.type
_entity.pdbx_description
1 polymer ?
#
loop_
_entity_poly.entity_id
_entity_poly.type
_entity_poly.pdbx_seq_one_letter_code
_entity_poly.pdbx_strand_id
1 'polypeptide(L)'
;RPNDRQCRFTTAAFLVNTNAYAHMTKFVFVTGGVVSSLGKGIAAASLAAILESRGLKVTLIKLDPYINVDPGTMSPFQHGEVFVTEDGAETDLDLGHYERFITTRMKKPNNFTTGQIYMSVLEKERRGDYLGKTVQVIPHITNEIQDYVRRGAGEGTPDAVDVAIVEIGGTVGDIESLPFMEAARQLSLKAGPNNTAFVHLTYVPYIAAAGELKTKPTQHTVQKMREIGIQPDA
;
A
#
# COMPACT_ATOMS: atom_id res chain seq x y z
N ARG A 1 -14.62 29.73 -24.68
CA ARG A 1 -14.31 29.92 -23.25
C ARG A 1 -14.06 28.55 -22.67
N PRO A 2 -12.87 28.20 -22.16
CA PRO A 2 -12.62 26.91 -21.55
C PRO A 2 -13.25 26.85 -20.18
N ASN A 3 -13.89 25.73 -19.89
CA ASN A 3 -14.57 25.44 -18.64
C ASN A 3 -13.50 24.99 -17.61
N ASP A 4 -13.13 25.89 -16.71
CA ASP A 4 -12.28 25.63 -15.56
C ASP A 4 -13.03 24.70 -14.58
N ARG A 5 -12.91 23.38 -14.80
CA ARG A 5 -13.13 22.44 -13.73
C ARG A 5 -11.83 22.31 -12.91
N GLN A 6 -11.65 23.24 -12.00
CA GLN A 6 -10.70 23.11 -10.92
C GLN A 6 -10.91 21.75 -10.25
N CYS A 7 -9.88 20.91 -10.31
CA CYS A 7 -9.76 19.72 -9.48
C CYS A 7 -9.69 20.21 -8.01
N ARG A 8 -10.83 20.40 -7.38
CA ARG A 8 -10.90 20.70 -5.95
C ARG A 8 -10.63 19.40 -5.21
N PHE A 9 -9.37 19.22 -4.81
CA PHE A 9 -9.06 18.32 -3.71
C PHE A 9 -9.90 18.79 -2.51
N THR A 10 -11.00 18.14 -2.27
CA THR A 10 -11.75 18.30 -1.02
C THR A 10 -11.03 17.55 0.09
N THR A 11 -9.81 17.99 0.38
CA THR A 11 -8.98 17.52 1.51
C THR A 11 -9.70 17.76 2.86
N ALA A 12 -10.74 18.58 2.89
CA ALA A 12 -11.45 18.95 4.11
C ALA A 12 -12.47 17.90 4.60
N ALA A 13 -13.01 17.06 3.71
CA ALA A 13 -13.99 16.04 4.12
C ALA A 13 -13.37 14.81 4.77
N PHE A 14 -12.06 14.62 4.60
CA PHE A 14 -11.33 13.47 5.16
C PHE A 14 -10.91 13.67 6.63
N LEU A 15 -10.96 14.88 7.16
CA LEU A 15 -10.16 15.23 8.33
C LEU A 15 -10.93 15.66 9.60
N VAL A 16 -12.24 15.76 9.63
CA VAL A 16 -12.91 16.21 10.88
C VAL A 16 -14.23 15.48 11.12
N ASN A 17 -14.20 14.45 11.92
CA ASN A 17 -15.30 14.10 12.77
C ASN A 17 -14.76 13.58 14.12
N THR A 18 -14.49 14.50 15.04
CA THR A 18 -14.10 14.22 16.43
C THR A 18 -15.36 13.98 17.26
N ASN A 19 -15.96 12.81 17.16
CA ASN A 19 -16.91 12.32 18.15
C ASN A 19 -16.61 10.85 18.46
N ALA A 20 -16.72 10.50 19.72
CA ALA A 20 -16.32 9.29 20.43
C ALA A 20 -16.86 7.96 19.85
N TYR A 21 -16.64 7.72 18.56
CA TYR A 21 -16.73 6.40 17.93
C TYR A 21 -15.32 5.81 17.90
N ALA A 22 -15.21 4.52 18.10
CA ALA A 22 -13.96 3.79 18.00
C ALA A 22 -13.11 4.35 16.84
N HIS A 23 -11.94 4.87 17.15
CA HIS A 23 -11.03 5.52 16.20
C HIS A 23 -10.69 4.52 15.09
N MET A 24 -11.29 4.71 13.92
CA MET A 24 -11.06 3.81 12.78
C MET A 24 -9.94 4.37 11.94
N THR A 25 -8.86 3.60 11.80
CA THR A 25 -7.74 3.95 10.92
C THR A 25 -8.23 4.13 9.48
N LYS A 26 -7.75 5.17 8.81
CA LYS A 26 -7.96 5.39 7.38
C LYS A 26 -6.79 4.83 6.60
N PHE A 27 -7.07 4.22 5.44
CA PHE A 27 -6.06 3.60 4.60
C PHE A 27 -5.88 4.36 3.29
N VAL A 28 -4.63 4.69 2.96
CA VAL A 28 -4.27 5.26 1.67
C VAL A 28 -3.40 4.26 0.93
N PHE A 29 -3.94 3.65 -0.12
CA PHE A 29 -3.20 2.70 -0.95
C PHE A 29 -2.44 3.44 -2.04
N VAL A 30 -1.11 3.29 -2.07
CA VAL A 30 -0.24 3.87 -3.09
C VAL A 30 0.20 2.77 -4.04
N THR A 31 -0.15 2.94 -5.30
CA THR A 31 0.14 1.99 -6.38
C THR A 31 0.92 2.67 -7.50
N GLY A 32 1.54 1.90 -8.36
CA GLY A 32 2.23 2.44 -9.52
C GLY A 32 2.02 1.61 -10.77
N GLY A 33 2.03 2.27 -11.90
CA GLY A 33 1.89 1.63 -13.21
C GLY A 33 3.02 1.98 -14.16
N VAL A 34 3.07 1.28 -15.28
CA VAL A 34 3.98 1.46 -16.42
C VAL A 34 5.39 0.93 -16.18
N VAL A 35 6.10 1.41 -15.15
CA VAL A 35 7.50 1.03 -14.86
C VAL A 35 7.74 0.94 -13.36
N SER A 36 8.71 0.14 -12.97
CA SER A 36 9.27 0.13 -11.61
C SER A 36 10.06 1.42 -11.33
N SER A 37 10.39 1.66 -10.06
CA SER A 37 11.17 2.84 -9.63
C SER A 37 10.54 4.20 -10.00
N LEU A 38 9.21 4.24 -10.13
CA LEU A 38 8.46 5.44 -10.47
C LEU A 38 8.42 6.48 -9.33
N GLY A 39 8.88 6.10 -8.13
CA GLY A 39 8.91 6.98 -6.96
C GLY A 39 7.72 6.81 -6.01
N LYS A 40 7.09 5.62 -5.99
CA LYS A 40 6.00 5.31 -5.03
C LYS A 40 6.41 5.59 -3.58
N GLY A 41 7.59 5.10 -3.17
CA GLY A 41 8.10 5.28 -1.81
C GLY A 41 8.27 6.74 -1.42
N ILE A 42 8.83 7.55 -2.30
CA ILE A 42 8.99 9.01 -2.07
C ILE A 42 7.63 9.69 -1.98
N ALA A 43 6.69 9.34 -2.85
CA ALA A 43 5.34 9.91 -2.83
C ALA A 43 4.59 9.52 -1.55
N ALA A 44 4.67 8.24 -1.16
CA ALA A 44 4.06 7.74 0.07
C ALA A 44 4.65 8.42 1.32
N ALA A 45 5.99 8.50 1.42
CA ALA A 45 6.68 9.12 2.53
C ALA A 45 6.42 10.64 2.61
N SER A 46 6.37 11.33 1.47
CA SER A 46 6.05 12.76 1.42
C SER A 46 4.61 13.03 1.87
N LEU A 47 3.66 12.21 1.44
CA LEU A 47 2.28 12.29 1.89
C LEU A 47 2.18 12.04 3.40
N ALA A 48 2.89 11.03 3.91
CA ALA A 48 2.96 10.75 5.34
C ALA A 48 3.48 11.96 6.13
N ALA A 49 4.57 12.58 5.70
CA ALA A 49 5.16 13.76 6.34
C ALA A 49 4.18 14.94 6.36
N ILE A 50 3.45 15.17 5.28
CA ILE A 50 2.42 16.22 5.21
C ILE A 50 1.29 15.95 6.20
N LEU A 51 0.84 14.70 6.33
CA LEU A 51 -0.22 14.33 7.26
C LEU A 51 0.27 14.43 8.72
N GLU A 52 1.49 13.96 9.00
CA GLU A 52 2.12 14.08 10.31
C GLU A 52 2.29 15.55 10.72
N SER A 53 2.70 16.44 9.80
CA SER A 53 2.81 17.88 10.07
C SER A 53 1.47 18.56 10.40
N ARG A 54 0.36 17.90 10.09
CA ARG A 54 -1.00 18.32 10.46
C ARG A 54 -1.48 17.73 11.80
N GLY A 55 -0.60 17.03 12.51
CA GLY A 55 -0.89 16.45 13.81
C GLY A 55 -1.56 15.08 13.78
N LEU A 56 -1.59 14.40 12.63
CA LEU A 56 -2.12 13.05 12.52
C LEU A 56 -1.04 12.02 12.88
N LYS A 57 -1.45 10.95 13.57
CA LYS A 57 -0.59 9.79 13.81
C LYS A 57 -0.59 8.92 12.55
N VAL A 58 0.56 8.82 11.89
CA VAL A 58 0.69 8.18 10.58
C VAL A 58 1.69 7.03 10.65
N THR A 59 1.45 5.98 9.88
CA THR A 59 2.44 4.93 9.59
C THR A 59 2.48 4.61 8.11
N LEU A 60 3.57 3.98 7.67
CA LEU A 60 3.69 3.41 6.33
C LEU A 60 3.80 1.90 6.42
N ILE A 61 3.25 1.21 5.44
CA ILE A 61 3.29 -0.25 5.30
C ILE A 61 3.72 -0.57 3.88
N LYS A 62 4.74 -1.40 3.74
CA LYS A 62 5.26 -1.88 2.45
C LYS A 62 4.78 -3.29 2.18
N LEU A 63 4.17 -3.49 1.02
CA LEU A 63 3.75 -4.80 0.51
C LEU A 63 4.65 -5.19 -0.66
N ASP A 64 5.43 -6.26 -0.49
CA ASP A 64 6.36 -6.72 -1.52
C ASP A 64 5.86 -7.99 -2.20
N PRO A 65 5.66 -7.97 -3.54
CA PRO A 65 5.01 -9.07 -4.25
C PRO A 65 5.94 -10.27 -4.54
N TYR A 66 7.16 -10.30 -4.01
CA TYR A 66 8.06 -11.44 -4.20
C TYR A 66 7.79 -12.57 -3.19
N ILE A 67 8.25 -13.79 -3.54
CA ILE A 67 8.02 -15.02 -2.77
C ILE A 67 9.03 -15.21 -1.63
N ASN A 68 10.13 -14.48 -1.61
CA ASN A 68 11.07 -14.54 -0.49
C ASN A 68 10.35 -14.20 0.82
N VAL A 69 10.64 -14.97 1.88
CA VAL A 69 10.01 -14.74 3.20
C VAL A 69 10.49 -13.43 3.81
N ASP A 70 11.75 -13.13 3.62
CA ASP A 70 12.36 -11.85 4.00
C ASP A 70 13.43 -11.46 2.94
N PRO A 71 13.85 -10.19 2.91
CA PRO A 71 14.84 -9.72 1.93
C PRO A 71 16.29 -10.13 2.29
N GLY A 72 16.56 -10.67 3.48
CA GLY A 72 17.90 -10.99 3.93
C GLY A 72 18.63 -12.04 3.08
N THR A 73 17.89 -12.88 2.36
CA THR A 73 18.42 -13.88 1.42
C THR A 73 18.54 -13.38 -0.02
N MET A 74 18.12 -12.16 -0.30
CA MET A 74 18.11 -11.60 -1.65
C MET A 74 19.44 -10.95 -1.99
N SER A 75 19.81 -10.96 -3.27
CA SER A 75 21.02 -10.31 -3.74
C SER A 75 20.94 -8.78 -3.60
N PRO A 76 21.85 -8.13 -2.88
CA PRO A 76 21.87 -6.68 -2.77
C PRO A 76 22.00 -5.94 -4.12
N PHE A 77 22.59 -6.59 -5.11
CA PHE A 77 22.73 -6.03 -6.46
C PHE A 77 21.40 -5.96 -7.23
N GLN A 78 20.43 -6.80 -6.85
CA GLN A 78 19.10 -6.82 -7.48
C GLN A 78 18.05 -6.01 -6.72
N HIS A 79 18.11 -6.04 -5.38
CA HIS A 79 17.06 -5.50 -4.52
C HIS A 79 17.52 -4.39 -3.58
N GLY A 80 18.81 -4.03 -3.62
CA GLY A 80 19.42 -3.12 -2.66
C GLY A 80 19.76 -3.79 -1.33
N GLU A 81 20.22 -3.01 -0.39
CA GLU A 81 20.55 -3.46 0.96
C GLU A 81 19.28 -3.66 1.79
N VAL A 82 19.34 -4.53 2.80
CA VAL A 82 18.26 -4.69 3.79
C VAL A 82 18.31 -3.55 4.80
N PHE A 83 17.12 -3.13 5.25
CA PHE A 83 16.97 -2.28 6.40
C PHE A 83 16.57 -3.15 7.60
N VAL A 84 17.29 -2.98 8.72
CA VAL A 84 16.98 -3.68 9.97
C VAL A 84 16.24 -2.72 10.89
N THR A 85 15.02 -3.08 11.26
CA THR A 85 14.20 -2.29 12.18
C THR A 85 14.67 -2.38 13.63
N GLU A 86 14.20 -1.47 14.51
CA GLU A 86 14.57 -1.50 15.94
C GLU A 86 14.18 -2.81 16.63
N ASP A 87 13.14 -3.48 16.18
CA ASP A 87 12.71 -4.79 16.69
C ASP A 87 13.40 -5.98 15.99
N GLY A 88 14.45 -5.71 15.19
CA GLY A 88 15.37 -6.70 14.65
C GLY A 88 14.85 -7.40 13.38
N ALA A 89 13.80 -6.90 12.73
CA ALA A 89 13.32 -7.47 11.48
C ALA A 89 14.18 -6.99 10.30
N GLU A 90 14.56 -7.92 9.42
CA GLU A 90 15.13 -7.62 8.11
C GLU A 90 14.01 -7.25 7.15
N THR A 91 14.07 -6.07 6.56
CA THR A 91 12.99 -5.50 5.74
C THR A 91 13.56 -4.87 4.48
N ASP A 92 12.67 -4.50 3.56
CA ASP A 92 13.03 -3.73 2.38
C ASP A 92 13.64 -2.37 2.75
N LEU A 93 14.62 -1.92 1.95
CA LEU A 93 15.32 -0.65 2.15
C LEU A 93 14.39 0.56 2.18
N ASP A 94 13.23 0.48 1.54
CA ASP A 94 12.23 1.56 1.53
C ASP A 94 11.80 1.97 2.95
N LEU A 95 11.81 1.05 3.93
CA LEU A 95 11.48 1.39 5.32
C LEU A 95 12.48 2.39 5.90
N GLY A 96 13.76 2.24 5.59
CA GLY A 96 14.79 3.20 5.96
C GLY A 96 14.61 4.55 5.29
N HIS A 97 14.09 4.57 4.07
CA HIS A 97 13.72 5.81 3.39
C HIS A 97 12.52 6.48 4.08
N TYR A 98 11.49 5.73 4.49
CA TYR A 98 10.33 6.29 5.18
C TYR A 98 10.72 6.99 6.48
N GLU A 99 11.60 6.40 7.29
CA GLU A 99 12.10 7.00 8.55
C GLU A 99 12.85 8.33 8.37
N ARG A 100 13.26 8.67 7.15
CA ARG A 100 13.85 9.99 6.85
C ARG A 100 12.79 11.09 6.70
N PHE A 101 11.54 10.73 6.46
CA PHE A 101 10.45 11.68 6.20
C PHE A 101 9.54 11.87 7.40
N ILE A 102 9.35 10.83 8.21
CA ILE A 102 8.42 10.84 9.34
C ILE A 102 9.11 10.48 10.66
N THR A 103 8.48 10.83 11.76
CA THR A 103 9.01 10.54 13.11
C THR A 103 8.65 9.14 13.60
N THR A 104 7.63 8.51 12.99
CA THR A 104 7.23 7.13 13.32
C THR A 104 8.34 6.15 12.96
N ARG A 105 8.74 5.33 13.93
CA ARG A 105 9.72 4.27 13.70
C ARG A 105 9.07 3.06 13.07
N MET A 106 9.74 2.51 12.04
CA MET A 106 9.29 1.30 11.36
C MET A 106 9.62 0.07 12.19
N LYS A 107 8.69 -0.87 12.21
CA LYS A 107 8.77 -2.14 12.93
C LYS A 107 8.44 -3.30 11.98
N LYS A 108 8.65 -4.52 12.43
CA LYS A 108 8.33 -5.73 11.68
C LYS A 108 6.94 -5.72 10.98
N PRO A 109 5.85 -5.23 11.59
CA PRO A 109 4.54 -5.18 10.92
C PRO A 109 4.43 -4.15 9.79
N ASN A 110 5.45 -3.32 9.56
CA ASN A 110 5.44 -2.31 8.50
C ASN A 110 5.92 -2.82 7.15
N ASN A 111 6.45 -4.05 7.08
CA ASN A 111 6.82 -4.70 5.81
C ASN A 111 6.39 -6.16 5.83
N PHE A 112 5.79 -6.62 4.76
CA PHE A 112 5.56 -8.03 4.55
C PHE A 112 5.56 -8.41 3.06
N THR A 113 5.93 -9.65 2.81
CA THR A 113 6.10 -10.21 1.48
C THR A 113 4.97 -11.20 1.15
N THR A 114 4.80 -11.48 -0.14
CA THR A 114 3.94 -12.59 -0.57
C THR A 114 4.34 -13.90 0.10
N GLY A 115 5.64 -14.16 0.22
CA GLY A 115 6.16 -15.39 0.86
C GLY A 115 5.70 -15.53 2.32
N GLN A 116 5.79 -14.46 3.11
CA GLN A 116 5.29 -14.47 4.50
C GLN A 116 3.79 -14.75 4.58
N ILE A 117 3.00 -14.12 3.72
CA ILE A 117 1.55 -14.32 3.68
C ILE A 117 1.20 -15.77 3.36
N TYR A 118 1.79 -16.32 2.29
CA TYR A 118 1.51 -17.71 1.90
C TYR A 118 1.99 -18.70 2.96
N MET A 119 3.19 -18.48 3.54
CA MET A 119 3.69 -19.34 4.63
C MET A 119 2.73 -19.33 5.82
N SER A 120 2.25 -18.16 6.25
CA SER A 120 1.28 -18.05 7.34
C SER A 120 -0.01 -18.83 7.07
N VAL A 121 -0.55 -18.72 5.86
CA VAL A 121 -1.76 -19.45 5.47
C VAL A 121 -1.52 -20.95 5.39
N LEU A 122 -0.39 -21.40 4.85
CA LEU A 122 -0.03 -22.82 4.80
C LEU A 122 0.17 -23.40 6.21
N GLU A 123 0.81 -22.67 7.12
CA GLU A 123 0.96 -23.08 8.51
C GLU A 123 -0.40 -23.22 9.22
N LYS A 124 -1.32 -22.28 9.00
CA LYS A 124 -2.70 -22.34 9.50
C LYS A 124 -3.45 -23.57 8.94
N GLU A 125 -3.29 -23.83 7.65
CA GLU A 125 -3.87 -25.04 7.01
C GLU A 125 -3.34 -26.31 7.66
N ARG A 126 -2.02 -26.43 7.83
CA ARG A 126 -1.37 -27.61 8.43
C ARG A 126 -1.78 -27.82 9.89
N ARG A 127 -2.06 -26.77 10.65
CA ARG A 127 -2.61 -26.86 12.02
C ARG A 127 -4.09 -27.23 12.07
N GLY A 128 -4.80 -27.15 10.94
CA GLY A 128 -6.25 -27.42 10.88
C GLY A 128 -7.13 -26.21 11.21
N ASP A 129 -6.59 -24.98 11.21
CA ASP A 129 -7.33 -23.76 11.57
C ASP A 129 -8.53 -23.51 10.64
N TYR A 130 -8.50 -24.06 9.43
CA TYR A 130 -9.59 -23.94 8.45
C TYR A 130 -10.63 -25.08 8.50
N LEU A 131 -10.53 -25.99 9.47
CA LEU A 131 -11.54 -27.04 9.73
C LEU A 131 -11.87 -27.89 8.49
N GLY A 132 -10.87 -28.25 7.68
CA GLY A 132 -11.02 -29.08 6.49
C GLY A 132 -11.63 -28.35 5.26
N LYS A 133 -11.82 -27.03 5.33
CA LYS A 133 -12.26 -26.25 4.18
C LYS A 133 -11.17 -26.19 3.09
N THR A 134 -11.58 -26.10 1.83
CA THR A 134 -10.65 -25.81 0.73
C THR A 134 -10.06 -24.42 0.91
N VAL A 135 -8.73 -24.34 1.02
CA VAL A 135 -7.99 -23.08 1.16
C VAL A 135 -7.64 -22.54 -0.22
N GLN A 136 -7.99 -21.30 -0.49
CA GLN A 136 -7.84 -20.65 -1.81
C GLN A 136 -7.24 -19.25 -1.66
N VAL A 137 -6.78 -18.65 -2.76
CA VAL A 137 -6.29 -17.26 -2.76
C VAL A 137 -7.38 -16.32 -2.23
N ILE A 138 -8.59 -16.45 -2.74
CA ILE A 138 -9.77 -15.76 -2.21
C ILE A 138 -10.65 -16.81 -1.50
N PRO A 139 -10.97 -16.66 -0.24
CA PRO A 139 -10.70 -15.48 0.62
C PRO A 139 -9.46 -15.59 1.53
N HIS A 140 -8.75 -16.72 1.57
CA HIS A 140 -7.79 -17.00 2.65
C HIS A 140 -6.53 -16.13 2.57
N ILE A 141 -5.89 -16.05 1.39
CA ILE A 141 -4.72 -15.19 1.18
C ILE A 141 -5.14 -13.71 1.28
N THR A 142 -6.24 -13.33 0.64
CA THR A 142 -6.69 -11.92 0.68
C THR A 142 -7.10 -11.48 2.09
N ASN A 143 -7.71 -12.33 2.91
CA ASN A 143 -7.99 -12.03 4.30
C ASN A 143 -6.69 -11.89 5.11
N GLU A 144 -5.74 -12.80 4.92
CA GLU A 144 -4.45 -12.73 5.61
C GLU A 144 -3.72 -11.41 5.30
N ILE A 145 -3.71 -10.97 4.04
CA ILE A 145 -3.15 -9.68 3.64
C ILE A 145 -3.85 -8.53 4.38
N GLN A 146 -5.19 -8.54 4.42
CA GLN A 146 -5.95 -7.51 5.13
C GLN A 146 -5.63 -7.48 6.63
N ASP A 147 -5.46 -8.65 7.25
CA ASP A 147 -5.11 -8.76 8.67
C ASP A 147 -3.70 -8.24 8.94
N TYR A 148 -2.75 -8.47 8.03
CA TYR A 148 -1.40 -7.90 8.13
C TYR A 148 -1.43 -6.36 8.00
N VAL A 149 -2.18 -5.82 7.04
CA VAL A 149 -2.34 -4.36 6.86
C VAL A 149 -2.93 -3.73 8.13
N ARG A 150 -3.98 -4.32 8.71
CA ARG A 150 -4.59 -3.83 9.95
C ARG A 150 -3.64 -3.91 11.15
N ARG A 151 -2.88 -4.98 11.27
CA ARG A 151 -1.84 -5.11 12.31
C ARG A 151 -0.75 -4.06 12.14
N GLY A 152 -0.29 -3.81 10.92
CA GLY A 152 0.68 -2.75 10.62
C GLY A 152 0.16 -1.35 10.97
N ALA A 153 -1.15 -1.14 10.88
CA ALA A 153 -1.83 0.09 11.31
C ALA A 153 -2.08 0.16 12.83
N GLY A 154 -1.77 -0.91 13.56
CA GLY A 154 -2.03 -1.00 15.00
C GLY A 154 -3.51 -1.09 15.35
N GLU A 155 -4.40 -1.44 14.42
CA GLU A 155 -5.85 -1.52 14.72
C GLU A 155 -6.14 -2.43 15.91
N GLY A 156 -7.03 -1.98 16.78
CA GLY A 156 -7.41 -2.69 18.01
C GLY A 156 -6.41 -2.59 19.14
N THR A 157 -5.36 -1.80 19.02
CA THR A 157 -4.35 -1.55 20.04
C THR A 157 -4.26 -0.06 20.40
N PRO A 158 -3.63 0.31 21.53
CA PRO A 158 -3.36 1.71 21.87
C PRO A 158 -2.44 2.42 20.85
N ASP A 159 -1.74 1.64 20.03
CA ASP A 159 -0.81 2.14 19.01
C ASP A 159 -1.50 2.46 17.68
N ALA A 160 -2.81 2.25 17.57
CA ALA A 160 -3.58 2.56 16.36
C ALA A 160 -3.30 3.96 15.82
N VAL A 161 -3.11 4.04 14.50
CA VAL A 161 -2.82 5.30 13.81
C VAL A 161 -4.08 5.91 13.19
N ASP A 162 -4.05 7.22 12.95
CA ASP A 162 -5.11 7.91 12.21
C ASP A 162 -5.13 7.50 10.74
N VAL A 163 -3.95 7.42 10.14
CA VAL A 163 -3.79 7.08 8.73
C VAL A 163 -2.66 6.08 8.54
N ALA A 164 -2.95 4.98 7.87
CA ALA A 164 -1.95 4.04 7.37
C ALA A 164 -1.80 4.21 5.86
N ILE A 165 -0.60 4.55 5.40
CA ILE A 165 -0.27 4.62 3.98
C ILE A 165 0.33 3.28 3.59
N VAL A 166 -0.32 2.60 2.66
CA VAL A 166 0.03 1.24 2.23
C VAL A 166 0.61 1.31 0.82
N GLU A 167 1.92 1.17 0.70
CA GLU A 167 2.59 1.09 -0.60
C GLU A 167 2.54 -0.33 -1.13
N ILE A 168 1.89 -0.51 -2.27
CA ILE A 168 1.87 -1.80 -2.97
C ILE A 168 3.03 -1.86 -3.94
N GLY A 169 3.96 -2.79 -3.71
CA GLY A 169 5.09 -3.07 -4.57
C GLY A 169 4.68 -3.65 -5.93
N GLY A 170 5.60 -3.60 -6.88
CA GLY A 170 5.36 -4.05 -8.25
C GLY A 170 4.60 -3.03 -9.09
N THR A 171 4.15 -3.47 -10.25
CA THR A 171 3.43 -2.66 -11.25
C THR A 171 2.00 -3.17 -11.39
N VAL A 172 1.04 -2.25 -11.42
CA VAL A 172 -0.37 -2.62 -11.63
C VAL A 172 -0.54 -3.33 -12.97
N GLY A 173 -1.10 -4.53 -12.93
CA GLY A 173 -1.24 -5.42 -14.07
C GLY A 173 -0.33 -6.65 -14.03
N ASP A 174 0.73 -6.62 -13.20
CA ASP A 174 1.58 -7.77 -12.98
C ASP A 174 0.86 -8.81 -12.11
N ILE A 175 1.06 -10.08 -12.43
CA ILE A 175 0.38 -11.20 -11.75
C ILE A 175 0.74 -11.27 -10.26
N GLU A 176 1.95 -10.89 -9.92
CA GLU A 176 2.49 -10.94 -8.56
C GLU A 176 1.75 -10.00 -7.61
N SER A 177 1.29 -8.84 -8.09
CA SER A 177 0.62 -7.83 -7.28
C SER A 177 -0.89 -8.05 -7.15
N LEU A 178 -1.49 -8.94 -7.96
CA LEU A 178 -2.95 -9.15 -7.99
C LEU A 178 -3.56 -9.51 -6.63
N PRO A 179 -2.99 -10.41 -5.80
CA PRO A 179 -3.55 -10.73 -4.49
C PRO A 179 -3.57 -9.51 -3.55
N PHE A 180 -2.55 -8.66 -3.61
CA PHE A 180 -2.50 -7.41 -2.83
C PHE A 180 -3.55 -6.41 -3.30
N MET A 181 -3.69 -6.24 -4.61
CA MET A 181 -4.70 -5.35 -5.19
C MET A 181 -6.11 -5.80 -4.83
N GLU A 182 -6.41 -7.10 -4.93
CA GLU A 182 -7.71 -7.65 -4.54
C GLU A 182 -7.96 -7.49 -3.03
N ALA A 183 -6.95 -7.73 -2.19
CA ALA A 183 -7.07 -7.52 -0.76
C ALA A 183 -7.34 -6.04 -0.41
N ALA A 184 -6.66 -5.09 -1.07
CA ALA A 184 -6.89 -3.66 -0.91
C ALA A 184 -8.32 -3.26 -1.32
N ARG A 185 -8.80 -3.79 -2.46
CA ARG A 185 -10.19 -3.59 -2.91
C ARG A 185 -11.20 -4.10 -1.88
N GLN A 186 -10.99 -5.32 -1.36
CA GLN A 186 -11.87 -5.90 -0.34
C GLN A 186 -11.82 -5.11 0.97
N LEU A 187 -10.63 -4.68 1.38
CA LEU A 187 -10.47 -3.86 2.59
C LEU A 187 -11.21 -2.51 2.44
N SER A 188 -11.14 -1.89 1.28
CA SER A 188 -11.85 -0.65 1.01
C SER A 188 -13.37 -0.81 1.12
N LEU A 189 -13.92 -1.91 0.59
CA LEU A 189 -15.35 -2.21 0.72
C LEU A 189 -15.76 -2.44 2.19
N LYS A 190 -14.91 -3.13 2.98
CA LYS A 190 -15.16 -3.40 4.40
C LYS A 190 -15.04 -2.15 5.28
N ALA A 191 -14.07 -1.29 4.98
CA ALA A 191 -13.85 -0.05 5.70
C ALA A 191 -14.96 0.99 5.44
N GLY A 192 -15.63 0.85 4.32
CA GLY A 192 -16.71 1.75 3.92
C GLY A 192 -16.23 3.07 3.32
N PRO A 193 -17.17 3.88 2.83
CA PRO A 193 -16.86 5.13 2.15
C PRO A 193 -16.10 6.10 3.07
N ASN A 194 -15.21 6.90 2.49
CA ASN A 194 -14.37 7.91 3.17
C ASN A 194 -13.31 7.37 4.15
N ASN A 195 -13.11 6.06 4.21
CA ASN A 195 -12.06 5.45 5.06
C ASN A 195 -10.90 4.87 4.26
N THR A 196 -10.98 4.92 2.94
CA THR A 196 -9.89 4.50 2.04
C THR A 196 -9.74 5.47 0.88
N ALA A 197 -8.51 5.57 0.37
CA ALA A 197 -8.19 6.29 -0.87
C ALA A 197 -7.14 5.52 -1.66
N PHE A 198 -7.24 5.58 -2.99
CA PHE A 198 -6.27 4.99 -3.92
C PHE A 198 -5.53 6.08 -4.69
N VAL A 199 -4.23 6.18 -4.43
CA VAL A 199 -3.31 7.06 -5.15
C VAL A 199 -2.52 6.23 -6.15
N HIS A 200 -2.62 6.56 -7.43
CA HIS A 200 -1.99 5.79 -8.50
C HIS A 200 -0.97 6.62 -9.26
N LEU A 201 0.31 6.31 -9.03
CA LEU A 201 1.41 6.96 -9.74
C LEU A 201 1.53 6.41 -11.16
N THR A 202 1.68 7.31 -12.13
CA THR A 202 1.83 6.95 -13.54
C THR A 202 2.99 7.71 -14.17
N TYR A 203 3.44 7.22 -15.32
CA TYR A 203 4.47 7.84 -16.10
C TYR A 203 3.87 8.60 -17.28
N VAL A 204 4.16 9.90 -17.38
CA VAL A 204 3.75 10.77 -18.49
C VAL A 204 5.01 11.25 -19.22
N PRO A 205 5.48 10.48 -20.22
CA PRO A 205 6.70 10.85 -20.95
C PRO A 205 6.48 12.07 -21.86
N TYR A 206 7.49 12.93 -21.90
CA TYR A 206 7.62 13.94 -22.92
C TYR A 206 8.43 13.36 -24.09
N ILE A 207 7.84 13.36 -25.29
CA ILE A 207 8.51 12.89 -26.51
C ILE A 207 9.04 14.09 -27.28
N ALA A 208 10.34 14.35 -27.18
CA ALA A 208 10.97 15.52 -27.78
C ALA A 208 10.74 15.63 -29.29
N ALA A 209 10.79 14.51 -30.01
CA ALA A 209 10.54 14.47 -31.46
C ALA A 209 9.11 14.87 -31.86
N ALA A 210 8.13 14.68 -30.96
CA ALA A 210 6.74 15.04 -31.18
C ALA A 210 6.37 16.38 -30.51
N GLY A 211 7.24 16.92 -29.66
CA GLY A 211 7.00 18.16 -28.91
C GLY A 211 5.85 18.11 -27.91
N GLU A 212 5.46 16.91 -27.43
CA GLU A 212 4.29 16.76 -26.57
C GLU A 212 4.41 15.69 -25.49
N LEU A 213 3.59 15.82 -24.43
CA LEU A 213 3.39 14.80 -23.40
C LEU A 213 2.48 13.68 -23.91
N LYS A 214 2.82 12.45 -23.59
CA LYS A 214 2.02 11.26 -23.94
C LYS A 214 1.31 10.69 -22.73
N THR A 215 -0.01 10.64 -22.78
CA THR A 215 -0.87 10.14 -21.67
C THR A 215 -1.31 8.69 -21.84
N LYS A 216 -0.97 8.02 -22.95
CA LYS A 216 -1.34 6.62 -23.20
C LYS A 216 -0.89 5.67 -22.10
N PRO A 217 0.35 5.75 -21.57
CA PRO A 217 0.77 4.90 -20.47
C PRO A 217 -0.14 5.03 -19.25
N THR A 218 -0.50 6.27 -18.87
CA THR A 218 -1.46 6.54 -17.79
C THR A 218 -2.83 5.91 -18.07
N GLN A 219 -3.36 6.08 -19.27
CA GLN A 219 -4.66 5.51 -19.64
C GLN A 219 -4.67 3.98 -19.50
N HIS A 220 -3.61 3.31 -19.97
CA HIS A 220 -3.50 1.86 -19.91
C HIS A 220 -3.42 1.34 -18.47
N THR A 221 -2.61 1.96 -17.62
CA THR A 221 -2.48 1.48 -16.25
C THR A 221 -3.73 1.77 -15.40
N VAL A 222 -4.41 2.90 -15.62
CA VAL A 222 -5.71 3.18 -14.99
C VAL A 222 -6.77 2.19 -15.47
N GLN A 223 -6.75 1.81 -16.75
CA GLN A 223 -7.65 0.76 -17.26
C GLN A 223 -7.41 -0.56 -16.51
N LYS A 224 -6.14 -0.95 -16.30
CA LYS A 224 -5.80 -2.16 -15.53
C LYS A 224 -6.31 -2.11 -14.08
N MET A 225 -6.23 -0.97 -13.40
CA MET A 225 -6.82 -0.81 -12.08
C MET A 225 -8.35 -0.99 -12.12
N ARG A 226 -9.02 -0.42 -13.11
CA ARG A 226 -10.48 -0.55 -13.27
C ARG A 226 -10.90 -1.98 -13.58
N GLU A 227 -10.11 -2.74 -14.33
CA GLU A 227 -10.34 -4.18 -14.58
C GLU A 227 -10.33 -4.99 -13.27
N ILE A 228 -9.53 -4.59 -12.27
CA ILE A 228 -9.51 -5.17 -10.92
C ILE A 228 -10.70 -4.69 -10.07
N GLY A 229 -11.41 -3.65 -10.51
CA GLY A 229 -12.52 -3.03 -9.78
C GLY A 229 -12.10 -1.89 -8.84
N ILE A 230 -10.93 -1.28 -9.08
CA ILE A 230 -10.43 -0.14 -8.31
C ILE A 230 -10.46 1.10 -9.19
N GLN A 231 -11.12 2.16 -8.71
CA GLN A 231 -11.05 3.49 -9.31
C GLN A 231 -10.03 4.32 -8.50
N PRO A 232 -8.95 4.83 -9.13
CA PRO A 232 -8.06 5.76 -8.43
C PRO A 232 -8.79 7.04 -8.03
N ASP A 233 -8.47 7.56 -6.85
CA ASP A 233 -8.97 8.84 -6.34
C ASP A 233 -8.04 9.98 -6.76
N ALA A 234 -6.74 9.67 -6.95
CA ALA A 234 -5.72 10.62 -7.40
C ALA A 234 -4.63 9.92 -8.21
#